data_3883b6fb816531dfe85d2e70b72987a7
#
_entry.id   3883b6fb816531dfe85d2e70b72987a7
#
_cell.length_a   1.000
_cell.length_b   1.000
_cell.length_c   1.000
_cell.angle_alpha   90.00
_cell.angle_beta   90.00
_cell.angle_gamma   90.00
#
_symmetry.space_group_name_H-M   'P 1'
#
loop_
_entity.id
_entity.type
_entity.pdbx_description
1 polymer ?
#
loop_
_entity_poly.entity_id
_entity_poly.type
_entity_poly.pdbx_seq_one_letter_code
_entity_poly.pdbx_strand_id
1 'polypeptide(L)'
;MTTTDDPRADPCFEEAEDAILEGDRTFTPGTAAAALSHRTFRTVYVGAFVSNIGTWMQNVVLGALAYDLTGSGVFVGVIMFAQLGPLLLLSMVGGMLADSLDRKKLLIALTVEQALCSVLLALVVLGDDPSKVLLVAVTLAVGIGNALYAPTFSAVLPMLVPRIDMPGAISLNSVQMNASRVVGPVIGSFVFARFGASWVFLGNALSYAAIISVLLTVRLPRPPTTGTQGLHRLLEGVRYARNDPIVWRCLVVIFTFSLFCLPFVTQLPKIAGDSLGIAPKSTGYGVLYAMFGLGAVVGALSIGTVFSSASKPRLTRYGLVAFAVFLTVFGALRLSLPAYPVIFCVGAVYFAVITSLTTVLQRDLDDAVRGKVMALWIMGFGGTVPFGGLGGGVLMERFGITPVLLVSAVVAVGLSFYARLDRPAGAAAPTAALAD
;
A
#
# COMPACT_ATOMS: atom_id res chain seq x y z
N MET A 1 0.53 12.95 49.46
CA MET A 1 1.85 13.56 49.52
C MET A 1 2.85 12.44 49.35
N THR A 2 3.40 12.30 48.21
CA THR A 2 4.77 12.34 47.73
C THR A 2 4.71 11.94 46.24
N THR A 3 4.76 12.95 45.37
CA THR A 3 5.07 12.81 43.97
C THR A 3 6.51 12.36 43.91
N THR A 4 6.77 11.12 43.53
CA THR A 4 8.12 10.69 43.14
C THR A 4 8.38 11.33 41.76
N ASP A 5 9.11 12.45 41.75
CA ASP A 5 9.81 12.98 40.60
C ASP A 5 10.77 11.87 40.12
N ASP A 6 10.40 11.16 39.08
CA ASP A 6 11.32 10.30 38.35
C ASP A 6 12.19 11.22 37.50
N PRO A 7 13.48 11.42 37.80
CA PRO A 7 14.34 12.31 37.03
C PRO A 7 14.52 11.88 35.56
N ARG A 8 14.03 10.69 35.18
CA ARG A 8 14.01 10.18 33.80
C ARG A 8 12.83 10.70 32.98
N ALA A 9 11.88 11.40 33.62
CA ALA A 9 10.76 12.06 32.93
C ALA A 9 11.07 13.50 32.47
N ASP A 10 12.27 14.00 32.74
CA ASP A 10 12.72 15.33 32.32
C ASP A 10 13.21 15.27 30.87
N PRO A 11 12.59 16.04 29.94
CA PRO A 11 13.04 16.14 28.53
C PRO A 11 14.54 16.48 28.38
N CYS A 12 15.10 17.26 29.31
CA CYS A 12 16.53 17.57 29.36
C CYS A 12 17.41 16.37 29.63
N PHE A 13 16.90 15.34 30.35
CA PHE A 13 17.66 14.13 30.64
C PHE A 13 17.69 13.19 29.44
N GLU A 14 16.57 13.08 28.70
CA GLU A 14 16.51 12.34 27.43
C GLU A 14 17.42 12.99 26.36
N GLU A 15 17.44 14.34 26.26
CA GLU A 15 18.35 15.06 25.34
C GLU A 15 19.82 14.89 25.73
N ALA A 16 20.15 14.87 27.04
CA ALA A 16 21.53 14.67 27.49
C ALA A 16 22.00 13.21 27.29
N GLU A 17 21.12 12.22 27.49
CA GLU A 17 21.42 10.80 27.24
C GLU A 17 21.59 10.53 25.74
N ASP A 18 20.75 11.15 24.89
CA ASP A 18 20.89 11.10 23.43
C ASP A 18 22.18 11.80 22.97
N ALA A 19 22.58 12.93 23.55
CA ALA A 19 23.82 13.64 23.23
C ALA A 19 25.08 12.85 23.64
N ILE A 20 25.05 12.13 24.75
CA ILE A 20 26.16 11.26 25.19
C ILE A 20 26.27 10.05 24.26
N LEU A 21 25.14 9.49 23.80
CA LEU A 21 25.10 8.40 22.85
C LEU A 21 25.53 8.80 21.44
N GLU A 22 25.37 10.09 21.05
CA GLU A 22 25.81 10.62 19.76
C GLU A 22 27.33 10.57 19.58
N GLY A 23 28.12 10.76 20.65
CA GLY A 23 29.58 10.82 20.59
C GLY A 23 30.27 9.48 20.21
N ASP A 24 29.59 8.35 20.39
CA ASP A 24 30.15 6.99 20.20
C ASP A 24 29.48 6.20 19.06
N ARG A 25 28.63 6.86 18.25
CA ARG A 25 27.88 6.19 17.17
C ARG A 25 28.71 6.08 15.89
N THR A 26 28.80 4.84 15.38
CA THR A 26 29.47 4.51 14.10
C THR A 26 28.77 5.11 12.87
N PHE A 27 27.47 5.47 12.99
CA PHE A 27 26.63 5.96 11.88
C PHE A 27 25.92 7.26 12.25
N THR A 28 25.74 8.12 11.26
CA THR A 28 24.98 9.38 11.43
C THR A 28 23.54 9.07 11.86
N PRO A 29 23.02 9.67 12.94
CA PRO A 29 21.67 9.46 13.43
C PRO A 29 20.60 9.71 12.35
N GLY A 30 19.49 8.97 12.40
CA GLY A 30 18.38 9.09 11.47
C GLY A 30 18.60 8.48 10.08
N THR A 31 19.81 7.94 9.82
CA THR A 31 20.11 7.28 8.53
C THR A 31 19.63 5.83 8.48
N ALA A 32 19.48 5.29 7.27
CA ALA A 32 19.19 3.87 7.05
C ALA A 32 20.25 2.96 7.67
N ALA A 33 21.53 3.37 7.63
CA ALA A 33 22.64 2.62 8.22
C ALA A 33 22.53 2.57 9.75
N ALA A 34 22.18 3.70 10.39
CA ALA A 34 21.94 3.76 11.83
C ALA A 34 20.77 2.86 12.24
N ALA A 35 19.65 2.87 11.51
CA ALA A 35 18.52 1.98 11.78
C ALA A 35 18.93 0.49 11.65
N LEU A 36 19.70 0.11 10.63
CA LEU A 36 20.19 -1.26 10.41
C LEU A 36 21.25 -1.71 11.43
N SER A 37 21.90 -0.81 12.15
CA SER A 37 22.83 -1.16 13.23
C SER A 37 22.11 -1.82 14.39
N HIS A 38 20.82 -1.50 14.61
CA HIS A 38 20.00 -2.13 15.65
C HIS A 38 19.63 -3.56 15.27
N ARG A 39 20.18 -4.54 15.98
CA ARG A 39 20.01 -5.98 15.69
C ARG A 39 18.53 -6.38 15.61
N THR A 40 17.71 -5.91 16.55
CA THR A 40 16.26 -6.21 16.58
C THR A 40 15.56 -5.72 15.33
N PHE A 41 15.77 -4.44 14.95
CA PHE A 41 15.21 -3.87 13.74
C PHE A 41 15.68 -4.62 12.49
N ARG A 42 17.00 -4.83 12.36
CA ARG A 42 17.57 -5.54 11.19
C ARG A 42 16.97 -6.92 11.00
N THR A 43 16.81 -7.69 12.08
CA THR A 43 16.25 -9.05 12.01
C THR A 43 14.78 -9.03 11.59
N VAL A 44 13.97 -8.13 12.18
CA VAL A 44 12.55 -7.94 11.80
C VAL A 44 12.44 -7.42 10.36
N TYR A 45 13.28 -6.47 9.98
CA TYR A 45 13.31 -5.90 8.62
C TYR A 45 13.56 -6.96 7.55
N VAL A 46 14.57 -7.81 7.73
CA VAL A 46 14.88 -8.89 6.78
C VAL A 46 13.75 -9.92 6.72
N GLY A 47 13.22 -10.35 7.88
CA GLY A 47 12.09 -11.29 7.91
C GLY A 47 10.84 -10.72 7.23
N ALA A 48 10.52 -9.44 7.49
CA ALA A 48 9.40 -8.77 6.86
C ALA A 48 9.63 -8.56 5.34
N PHE A 49 10.86 -8.31 4.91
CA PHE A 49 11.18 -8.16 3.49
C PHE A 49 10.95 -9.46 2.72
N VAL A 50 11.44 -10.58 3.24
CA VAL A 50 11.22 -11.91 2.65
C VAL A 50 9.72 -12.22 2.59
N SER A 51 9.00 -11.98 3.68
CA SER A 51 7.55 -12.18 3.77
C SER A 51 6.78 -11.30 2.78
N ASN A 52 7.16 -10.02 2.63
CA ASN A 52 6.52 -9.12 1.67
C ASN A 52 6.76 -9.53 0.21
N ILE A 53 7.95 -10.05 -0.13
CA ILE A 53 8.20 -10.62 -1.47
C ILE A 53 7.22 -11.77 -1.73
N GLY A 54 7.08 -12.71 -0.80
CA GLY A 54 6.12 -13.81 -0.91
C GLY A 54 4.67 -13.34 -1.06
N THR A 55 4.28 -12.35 -0.27
CA THR A 55 2.94 -11.74 -0.35
C THR A 55 2.69 -11.12 -1.73
N TRP A 56 3.65 -10.38 -2.31
CA TRP A 56 3.51 -9.82 -3.66
C TRP A 56 3.53 -10.88 -4.76
N MET A 57 4.30 -11.97 -4.58
CA MET A 57 4.22 -13.15 -5.47
C MET A 57 2.80 -13.70 -5.51
N GLN A 58 2.22 -13.98 -4.34
CA GLN A 58 0.87 -14.50 -4.20
C GLN A 58 -0.18 -13.55 -4.77
N ASN A 59 -0.10 -12.26 -4.45
CA ASN A 59 -1.08 -11.27 -4.88
C ASN A 59 -1.21 -11.19 -6.41
N VAL A 60 -0.09 -11.14 -7.09
CA VAL A 60 -0.07 -11.04 -8.57
C VAL A 60 -0.51 -12.35 -9.21
N VAL A 61 -0.07 -13.49 -8.66
CA VAL A 61 -0.43 -14.80 -9.20
C VAL A 61 -1.90 -15.14 -8.95
N LEU A 62 -2.51 -14.70 -7.83
CA LEU A 62 -3.95 -14.87 -7.60
C LEU A 62 -4.78 -14.20 -8.70
N GLY A 63 -4.45 -12.97 -9.10
CA GLY A 63 -5.14 -12.29 -10.19
C GLY A 63 -4.91 -12.98 -11.54
N ALA A 64 -3.67 -13.38 -11.83
CA ALA A 64 -3.32 -14.10 -13.06
C ALA A 64 -4.03 -15.47 -13.15
N LEU A 65 -4.03 -16.23 -12.04
CA LEU A 65 -4.71 -17.50 -11.93
C LEU A 65 -6.24 -17.36 -12.09
N ALA A 66 -6.84 -16.35 -11.47
CA ALA A 66 -8.27 -16.10 -11.60
C ALA A 66 -8.67 -15.89 -13.08
N TYR A 67 -7.85 -15.17 -13.82
CA TYR A 67 -8.07 -14.96 -15.24
C TYR A 67 -7.75 -16.22 -16.07
N ASP A 68 -6.66 -16.93 -15.76
CA ASP A 68 -6.25 -18.17 -16.44
C ASP A 68 -7.33 -19.26 -16.33
N LEU A 69 -7.99 -19.36 -15.17
CA LEU A 69 -9.07 -20.34 -14.91
C LEU A 69 -10.41 -20.00 -15.55
N THR A 70 -10.69 -18.72 -15.81
CA THR A 70 -12.06 -18.32 -16.17
C THR A 70 -12.18 -17.49 -17.43
N GLY A 71 -11.10 -16.85 -17.89
CA GLY A 71 -11.14 -15.83 -18.92
C GLY A 71 -11.94 -14.57 -18.52
N SER A 72 -12.41 -14.49 -17.26
CA SER A 72 -13.37 -13.48 -16.80
C SER A 72 -12.70 -12.37 -15.99
N GLY A 73 -12.86 -11.13 -16.44
CA GLY A 73 -12.46 -9.95 -15.66
C GLY A 73 -13.34 -9.75 -14.43
N VAL A 74 -14.59 -10.20 -14.45
CA VAL A 74 -15.47 -10.18 -13.27
C VAL A 74 -14.91 -11.06 -12.18
N PHE A 75 -14.47 -12.27 -12.51
CA PHE A 75 -13.90 -13.18 -11.52
C PHE A 75 -12.56 -12.65 -10.97
N VAL A 76 -11.71 -12.05 -11.80
CA VAL A 76 -10.52 -11.32 -11.34
C VAL A 76 -10.93 -10.21 -10.34
N GLY A 77 -11.97 -9.44 -10.67
CA GLY A 77 -12.52 -8.42 -9.78
C GLY A 77 -13.01 -8.97 -8.45
N VAL A 78 -13.68 -10.12 -8.44
CA VAL A 78 -14.14 -10.82 -7.22
C VAL A 78 -12.95 -11.25 -6.36
N ILE A 79 -11.91 -11.84 -6.94
CA ILE A 79 -10.69 -12.22 -6.21
C ILE A 79 -9.99 -11.00 -5.62
N MET A 80 -9.85 -9.90 -6.39
CA MET A 80 -9.26 -8.66 -5.91
C MET A 80 -10.12 -8.02 -4.81
N PHE A 81 -11.46 -8.11 -4.92
CA PHE A 81 -12.36 -7.64 -3.88
C PHE A 81 -12.24 -8.48 -2.61
N ALA A 82 -12.17 -9.78 -2.71
CA ALA A 82 -11.95 -10.67 -1.56
C ALA A 82 -10.62 -10.36 -0.85
N GLN A 83 -9.57 -10.05 -1.62
CA GLN A 83 -8.23 -9.78 -1.10
C GLN A 83 -8.08 -8.41 -0.45
N LEU A 84 -8.63 -7.36 -1.05
CA LEU A 84 -8.42 -5.96 -0.64
C LEU A 84 -9.64 -5.32 0.02
N GLY A 85 -10.85 -5.83 -0.24
CA GLY A 85 -12.10 -5.30 0.32
C GLY A 85 -12.13 -5.24 1.85
N PRO A 86 -11.67 -6.27 2.56
CA PRO A 86 -11.60 -6.25 4.02
C PRO A 86 -10.80 -5.07 4.59
N LEU A 87 -9.79 -4.58 3.86
CA LEU A 87 -8.96 -3.46 4.31
C LEU A 87 -9.79 -2.20 4.59
N LEU A 88 -10.83 -1.94 3.78
CA LEU A 88 -11.69 -0.78 3.96
C LEU A 88 -12.42 -0.79 5.31
N LEU A 89 -12.93 -1.95 5.71
CA LEU A 89 -13.77 -2.10 6.91
C LEU A 89 -12.96 -2.49 8.15
N LEU A 90 -11.97 -3.36 7.99
CA LEU A 90 -11.27 -3.99 9.11
C LEU A 90 -9.94 -3.33 9.48
N SER A 91 -9.40 -2.40 8.68
CA SER A 91 -8.16 -1.70 9.06
C SER A 91 -8.31 -0.91 10.36
N MET A 92 -9.50 -0.33 10.60
CA MET A 92 -9.81 0.36 11.84
C MET A 92 -9.92 -0.61 13.02
N VAL A 93 -10.54 -1.78 12.80
CA VAL A 93 -10.60 -2.86 13.81
C VAL A 93 -9.19 -3.36 14.13
N GLY A 94 -8.32 -3.49 13.11
CA GLY A 94 -6.92 -3.86 13.30
C GLY A 94 -6.15 -2.87 14.18
N GLY A 95 -6.37 -1.57 14.00
CA GLY A 95 -5.83 -0.54 14.87
C GLY A 95 -6.31 -0.67 16.31
N MET A 96 -7.62 -0.86 16.53
CA MET A 96 -8.19 -1.09 17.87
C MET A 96 -7.61 -2.33 18.55
N LEU A 97 -7.47 -3.44 17.80
CA LEU A 97 -6.87 -4.66 18.33
C LEU A 97 -5.39 -4.46 18.66
N ALA A 98 -4.64 -3.72 17.85
CA ALA A 98 -3.23 -3.40 18.11
C ALA A 98 -3.04 -2.53 19.35
N ASP A 99 -4.04 -1.73 19.72
CA ASP A 99 -4.01 -0.89 20.93
C ASP A 99 -4.48 -1.65 22.19
N SER A 100 -5.34 -2.67 22.03
CA SER A 100 -5.94 -3.42 23.15
C SER A 100 -5.22 -4.74 23.47
N LEU A 101 -4.57 -5.36 22.49
CA LEU A 101 -3.92 -6.67 22.61
C LEU A 101 -2.39 -6.56 22.60
N ASP A 102 -1.74 -7.63 23.03
CA ASP A 102 -0.29 -7.79 22.85
C ASP A 102 0.06 -7.83 21.36
N ARG A 103 0.67 -6.75 20.85
CA ARG A 103 1.02 -6.57 19.43
C ARG A 103 1.84 -7.72 18.86
N LYS A 104 2.77 -8.29 19.66
CA LYS A 104 3.59 -9.43 19.24
C LYS A 104 2.73 -10.67 19.01
N LYS A 105 1.86 -11.00 19.97
CA LYS A 105 0.98 -12.17 19.87
C LYS A 105 0.00 -12.00 18.72
N LEU A 106 -0.55 -10.79 18.56
CA LEU A 106 -1.46 -10.47 17.46
C LEU A 106 -0.77 -10.63 16.10
N LEU A 107 0.46 -10.07 15.92
CA LEU A 107 1.21 -10.24 14.68
C LEU A 107 1.50 -11.71 14.37
N ILE A 108 1.91 -12.49 15.37
CA ILE A 108 2.17 -13.93 15.18
C ILE A 108 0.89 -14.63 14.76
N ALA A 109 -0.24 -14.40 15.45
CA ALA A 109 -1.51 -15.04 15.14
C ALA A 109 -1.98 -14.73 13.71
N LEU A 110 -1.91 -13.45 13.31
CA LEU A 110 -2.28 -13.02 11.95
C LEU A 110 -1.33 -13.57 10.88
N THR A 111 -0.03 -13.67 11.18
CA THR A 111 0.93 -14.25 10.24
C THR A 111 0.77 -15.75 10.10
N VAL A 112 0.44 -16.45 11.19
CA VAL A 112 0.09 -17.89 11.16
C VAL A 112 -1.18 -18.11 10.35
N GLU A 113 -2.20 -17.29 10.55
CA GLU A 113 -3.43 -17.33 9.74
C GLU A 113 -3.12 -17.17 8.26
N GLN A 114 -2.32 -16.17 7.85
CA GLN A 114 -1.93 -15.97 6.45
C GLN A 114 -1.10 -17.13 5.90
N ALA A 115 -0.20 -17.71 6.70
CA ALA A 115 0.56 -18.90 6.31
C ALA A 115 -0.36 -20.10 6.05
N LEU A 116 -1.31 -20.36 6.96
CA LEU A 116 -2.29 -21.44 6.80
C LEU A 116 -3.18 -21.22 5.57
N CYS A 117 -3.67 -19.99 5.36
CA CYS A 117 -4.42 -19.63 4.16
C CYS A 117 -3.61 -19.84 2.88
N SER A 118 -2.32 -19.50 2.88
CA SER A 118 -1.44 -19.75 1.73
C SER A 118 -1.24 -21.23 1.46
N VAL A 119 -1.14 -22.07 2.48
CA VAL A 119 -1.13 -23.55 2.33
C VAL A 119 -2.48 -24.02 1.77
N LEU A 120 -3.60 -23.51 2.30
CA LEU A 120 -4.93 -23.87 1.80
C LEU A 120 -5.11 -23.46 0.33
N LEU A 121 -4.66 -22.27 -0.07
CA LEU A 121 -4.65 -21.86 -1.48
C LEU A 121 -3.84 -22.84 -2.34
N ALA A 122 -2.66 -23.26 -1.86
CA ALA A 122 -1.84 -24.23 -2.56
C ALA A 122 -2.56 -25.58 -2.75
N LEU A 123 -3.29 -26.03 -1.73
CA LEU A 123 -4.07 -27.28 -1.80
C LEU A 123 -5.28 -27.17 -2.73
N VAL A 124 -5.99 -26.04 -2.68
CA VAL A 124 -7.15 -25.75 -3.55
C VAL A 124 -6.78 -25.83 -5.04
N VAL A 125 -5.56 -25.40 -5.39
CA VAL A 125 -5.12 -25.32 -6.80
C VAL A 125 -4.25 -26.52 -7.23
N LEU A 126 -4.15 -27.56 -6.43
CA LEU A 126 -3.41 -28.80 -6.79
C LEU A 126 -4.17 -29.65 -7.81
N GLY A 127 -5.50 -29.59 -7.83
CA GLY A 127 -6.33 -30.33 -8.76
C GLY A 127 -6.48 -29.64 -10.11
N ASP A 128 -6.93 -30.40 -11.11
CA ASP A 128 -7.14 -29.90 -12.48
C ASP A 128 -8.31 -28.90 -12.58
N ASP A 129 -9.30 -28.98 -11.69
CA ASP A 129 -10.45 -28.05 -11.62
C ASP A 129 -10.60 -27.48 -10.21
N PRO A 130 -9.86 -26.41 -9.87
CA PRO A 130 -9.93 -25.80 -8.56
C PRO A 130 -11.28 -25.15 -8.29
N SER A 131 -11.84 -25.42 -7.10
CA SER A 131 -13.10 -24.83 -6.67
C SER A 131 -12.99 -23.29 -6.57
N LYS A 132 -13.70 -22.60 -7.45
CA LYS A 132 -13.75 -21.12 -7.52
C LYS A 132 -14.28 -20.52 -6.21
N VAL A 133 -15.28 -21.18 -5.59
CA VAL A 133 -15.87 -20.74 -4.32
C VAL A 133 -14.84 -20.83 -3.20
N LEU A 134 -14.10 -21.94 -3.13
CA LEU A 134 -13.09 -22.13 -2.10
C LEU A 134 -11.90 -21.18 -2.32
N LEU A 135 -11.51 -20.94 -3.57
CA LEU A 135 -10.48 -19.94 -3.92
C LEU A 135 -10.87 -18.53 -3.42
N VAL A 136 -12.11 -18.10 -3.65
CA VAL A 136 -12.62 -16.81 -3.16
C VAL A 136 -12.68 -16.79 -1.64
N ALA A 137 -13.18 -17.84 -0.99
CA ALA A 137 -13.32 -17.89 0.47
C ALA A 137 -11.96 -17.82 1.18
N VAL A 138 -10.96 -18.57 0.71
CA VAL A 138 -9.62 -18.55 1.30
C VAL A 138 -8.92 -17.22 0.99
N THR A 139 -9.11 -16.65 -0.20
CA THR A 139 -8.59 -15.30 -0.53
C THR A 139 -9.20 -14.23 0.36
N LEU A 140 -10.50 -14.34 0.68
CA LEU A 140 -11.16 -13.43 1.63
C LEU A 140 -10.55 -13.54 3.03
N ALA A 141 -10.26 -14.76 3.50
CA ALA A 141 -9.56 -14.94 4.76
C ALA A 141 -8.18 -14.27 4.76
N VAL A 142 -7.37 -14.47 3.70
CA VAL A 142 -6.10 -13.74 3.53
C VAL A 142 -6.31 -12.21 3.58
N GLY A 143 -7.36 -11.71 2.93
CA GLY A 143 -7.70 -10.28 2.94
C GLY A 143 -8.02 -9.76 4.34
N ILE A 144 -8.73 -10.53 5.15
CA ILE A 144 -9.03 -10.22 6.56
C ILE A 144 -7.74 -10.16 7.37
N GLY A 145 -6.88 -11.18 7.27
CA GLY A 145 -5.58 -11.21 7.93
C GLY A 145 -4.72 -10.00 7.59
N ASN A 146 -4.61 -9.67 6.29
CA ASN A 146 -3.86 -8.49 5.83
C ASN A 146 -4.43 -7.17 6.37
N ALA A 147 -5.75 -7.03 6.42
CA ALA A 147 -6.40 -5.82 6.91
C ALA A 147 -6.13 -5.54 8.39
N LEU A 148 -5.95 -6.60 9.18
CA LEU A 148 -5.60 -6.51 10.61
C LEU A 148 -4.07 -6.42 10.83
N TYR A 149 -3.29 -7.07 9.98
CA TYR A 149 -1.82 -7.12 10.09
C TYR A 149 -1.18 -5.74 9.85
N ALA A 150 -1.60 -5.03 8.80
CA ALA A 150 -0.95 -3.80 8.36
C ALA A 150 -0.90 -2.70 9.44
N PRO A 151 -2.01 -2.33 10.14
CA PRO A 151 -1.96 -1.37 11.22
C PRO A 151 -1.18 -1.87 12.44
N THR A 152 -1.26 -3.18 12.74
CA THR A 152 -0.51 -3.80 13.85
C THR A 152 1.00 -3.71 13.61
N PHE A 153 1.47 -4.03 12.41
CA PHE A 153 2.89 -3.93 12.05
C PHE A 153 3.39 -2.47 12.07
N SER A 154 2.58 -1.55 11.55
CA SER A 154 2.90 -0.12 11.58
C SER A 154 3.06 0.42 13.00
N ALA A 155 2.30 -0.11 13.97
CA ALA A 155 2.41 0.25 15.38
C ALA A 155 3.64 -0.36 16.09
N VAL A 156 4.24 -1.41 15.52
CA VAL A 156 5.46 -2.06 16.07
C VAL A 156 6.73 -1.40 15.53
N LEU A 157 6.73 -0.91 14.30
CA LEU A 157 7.90 -0.36 13.64
C LEU A 157 8.65 0.71 14.48
N PRO A 158 7.95 1.71 15.09
CA PRO A 158 8.60 2.72 15.93
C PRO A 158 9.24 2.17 17.23
N MET A 159 8.84 0.96 17.64
CA MET A 159 9.35 0.34 18.86
C MET A 159 10.66 -0.44 18.65
N LEU A 160 11.10 -0.57 17.40
CA LEU A 160 12.27 -1.36 17.02
C LEU A 160 13.57 -0.56 16.99
N VAL A 161 13.48 0.77 17.00
CA VAL A 161 14.62 1.71 16.96
C VAL A 161 14.39 2.88 17.91
N PRO A 162 15.43 3.55 18.41
CA PRO A 162 15.33 4.82 19.13
C PRO A 162 14.67 5.90 18.25
N ARG A 163 14.03 6.89 18.87
CA ARG A 163 13.30 7.97 18.15
C ARG A 163 14.18 8.70 17.12
N ILE A 164 15.46 8.91 17.44
CA ILE A 164 16.41 9.61 16.56
C ILE A 164 16.66 8.83 15.26
N ASP A 165 16.58 7.48 15.24
CA ASP A 165 16.83 6.63 14.08
C ASP A 165 15.53 6.24 13.35
N MET A 166 14.37 6.73 13.83
CA MET A 166 13.05 6.45 13.24
C MET A 166 12.94 6.89 11.76
N PRO A 167 13.47 8.05 11.33
CA PRO A 167 13.43 8.43 9.90
C PRO A 167 14.10 7.40 8.99
N GLY A 168 15.24 6.84 9.43
CA GLY A 168 15.94 5.76 8.72
C GLY A 168 15.12 4.47 8.63
N ALA A 169 14.46 4.08 9.74
CA ALA A 169 13.60 2.89 9.77
C ALA A 169 12.37 3.02 8.86
N ILE A 170 11.72 4.19 8.85
CA ILE A 170 10.57 4.48 7.97
C ILE A 170 11.00 4.46 6.50
N SER A 171 12.16 5.06 6.18
CA SER A 171 12.73 5.04 4.83
C SER A 171 12.98 3.60 4.36
N LEU A 172 13.62 2.77 5.18
CA LEU A 172 13.87 1.37 4.88
C LEU A 172 12.58 0.57 4.70
N ASN A 173 11.57 0.80 5.54
CA ASN A 173 10.27 0.14 5.38
C ASN A 173 9.63 0.51 4.03
N SER A 174 9.75 1.76 3.61
CA SER A 174 9.27 2.20 2.29
C SER A 174 10.04 1.52 1.15
N VAL A 175 11.38 1.42 1.26
CA VAL A 175 12.22 0.70 0.29
C VAL A 175 11.81 -0.76 0.21
N GLN A 176 11.64 -1.44 1.34
CA GLN A 176 11.22 -2.83 1.42
C GLN A 176 9.88 -3.07 0.70
N MET A 177 8.86 -2.26 1.00
CA MET A 177 7.54 -2.39 0.39
C MET A 177 7.58 -2.21 -1.14
N ASN A 178 8.33 -1.21 -1.61
CA ASN A 178 8.43 -0.94 -3.04
C ASN A 178 9.31 -1.97 -3.77
N ALA A 179 10.42 -2.41 -3.17
CA ALA A 179 11.25 -3.47 -3.73
C ALA A 179 10.48 -4.79 -3.84
N SER A 180 9.71 -5.16 -2.81
CA SER A 180 8.87 -6.37 -2.84
C SER A 180 7.81 -6.31 -3.93
N ARG A 181 7.25 -5.13 -4.20
CA ARG A 181 6.27 -4.90 -5.29
C ARG A 181 6.87 -5.11 -6.68
N VAL A 182 8.18 -4.92 -6.84
CA VAL A 182 8.89 -5.16 -8.12
C VAL A 182 9.38 -6.61 -8.21
N VAL A 183 10.04 -7.08 -7.16
CA VAL A 183 10.70 -8.40 -7.14
C VAL A 183 9.68 -9.54 -7.07
N GLY A 184 8.65 -9.38 -6.21
CA GLY A 184 7.62 -10.41 -5.99
C GLY A 184 6.91 -10.86 -7.28
N PRO A 185 6.36 -9.97 -8.10
CA PRO A 185 5.71 -10.32 -9.36
C PRO A 185 6.61 -11.08 -10.33
N VAL A 186 7.89 -10.69 -10.44
CA VAL A 186 8.85 -11.38 -11.34
C VAL A 186 9.07 -12.82 -10.88
N ILE A 187 9.41 -13.00 -9.61
CA ILE A 187 9.63 -14.34 -9.04
C ILE A 187 8.34 -15.15 -9.08
N GLY A 188 7.23 -14.57 -8.64
CA GLY A 188 5.93 -15.23 -8.59
C GLY A 188 5.47 -15.71 -9.96
N SER A 189 5.56 -14.87 -10.99
CA SER A 189 5.17 -15.24 -12.36
C SER A 189 6.11 -16.26 -12.98
N PHE A 190 7.40 -16.20 -12.70
CA PHE A 190 8.35 -17.22 -13.13
C PHE A 190 8.01 -18.59 -12.52
N VAL A 191 7.80 -18.64 -11.20
CA VAL A 191 7.42 -19.87 -10.50
C VAL A 191 6.06 -20.37 -11.00
N PHE A 192 5.09 -19.48 -11.20
CA PHE A 192 3.76 -19.82 -11.72
C PHE A 192 3.84 -20.42 -13.12
N ALA A 193 4.63 -19.80 -14.02
CA ALA A 193 4.79 -20.28 -15.39
C ALA A 193 5.47 -21.65 -15.45
N ARG A 194 6.43 -21.92 -14.55
CA ARG A 194 7.26 -23.13 -14.61
C ARG A 194 6.76 -24.28 -13.76
N PHE A 195 6.17 -23.98 -12.60
CA PHE A 195 5.83 -24.97 -11.58
C PHE A 195 4.35 -24.94 -11.18
N GLY A 196 3.60 -23.91 -11.59
CA GLY A 196 2.19 -23.72 -11.23
C GLY A 196 1.96 -22.88 -9.98
N ALA A 197 0.68 -22.52 -9.74
CA ALA A 197 0.27 -21.62 -8.68
C ALA A 197 0.50 -22.19 -7.27
N SER A 198 0.35 -23.50 -7.09
CA SER A 198 0.55 -24.19 -5.81
C SER A 198 1.93 -23.91 -5.22
N TRP A 199 2.97 -23.94 -6.03
CA TRP A 199 4.34 -23.63 -5.59
C TRP A 199 4.55 -22.18 -5.19
N VAL A 200 3.83 -21.24 -5.83
CA VAL A 200 3.87 -19.81 -5.43
C VAL A 200 3.26 -19.64 -4.04
N PHE A 201 2.12 -20.26 -3.79
CA PHE A 201 1.42 -20.19 -2.50
C PHE A 201 2.20 -20.89 -1.38
N LEU A 202 2.80 -22.04 -1.65
CA LEU A 202 3.71 -22.71 -0.71
C LEU A 202 4.96 -21.87 -0.42
N GLY A 203 5.54 -21.25 -1.45
CA GLY A 203 6.67 -20.33 -1.29
C GLY A 203 6.32 -19.14 -0.40
N ASN A 204 5.10 -18.59 -0.53
CA ASN A 204 4.62 -17.55 0.36
C ASN A 204 4.38 -18.06 1.78
N ALA A 205 3.77 -19.24 1.96
CA ALA A 205 3.62 -19.85 3.28
C ALA A 205 4.97 -20.03 3.99
N LEU A 206 6.00 -20.44 3.25
CA LEU A 206 7.36 -20.55 3.77
C LEU A 206 7.95 -19.18 4.13
N SER A 207 7.67 -18.14 3.35
CA SER A 207 8.11 -16.77 3.65
C SER A 207 7.51 -16.23 4.95
N TYR A 208 6.26 -16.59 5.27
CA TYR A 208 5.64 -16.28 6.56
C TYR A 208 6.32 -17.02 7.72
N ALA A 209 6.80 -18.24 7.52
CA ALA A 209 7.56 -18.96 8.54
C ALA A 209 8.85 -18.19 8.93
N ALA A 210 9.49 -17.50 7.99
CA ALA A 210 10.67 -16.67 8.27
C ALA A 210 10.34 -15.53 9.24
N ILE A 211 9.29 -14.74 9.00
CA ILE A 211 8.92 -13.64 9.90
C ILE A 211 8.37 -14.14 11.24
N ILE A 212 7.63 -15.25 11.27
CA ILE A 212 7.18 -15.89 12.52
C ILE A 212 8.39 -16.26 13.38
N SER A 213 9.40 -16.92 12.81
CA SER A 213 10.61 -17.31 13.52
C SER A 213 11.31 -16.09 14.14
N VAL A 214 11.38 -14.99 13.41
CA VAL A 214 11.94 -13.73 13.91
C VAL A 214 11.08 -13.17 15.05
N LEU A 215 9.78 -13.08 14.89
CA LEU A 215 8.88 -12.55 15.92
C LEU A 215 8.92 -13.37 17.21
N LEU A 216 9.14 -14.68 17.14
CA LEU A 216 9.29 -15.52 18.32
C LEU A 216 10.53 -15.15 19.15
N THR A 217 11.64 -14.81 18.48
CA THR A 217 12.92 -14.50 19.15
C THR A 217 13.02 -13.06 19.69
N VAL A 218 12.31 -12.10 19.03
CA VAL A 218 12.37 -10.69 19.40
C VAL A 218 11.49 -10.39 20.60
N ARG A 219 11.99 -9.58 21.55
CA ARG A 219 11.21 -9.02 22.65
C ARG A 219 10.68 -7.64 22.24
N LEU A 220 9.36 -7.49 22.19
CA LEU A 220 8.71 -6.20 21.93
C LEU A 220 8.21 -5.62 23.26
N PRO A 221 8.43 -4.31 23.52
CA PRO A 221 7.84 -3.63 24.67
C PRO A 221 6.31 -3.69 24.58
N ARG A 222 5.64 -3.73 25.74
CA ARG A 222 4.19 -3.59 25.80
C ARG A 222 3.83 -2.10 25.84
N PRO A 223 3.13 -1.55 24.86
CA PRO A 223 2.69 -0.18 24.95
C PRO A 223 1.61 -0.03 26.02
N PRO A 224 1.48 1.16 26.63
CA PRO A 224 0.32 1.48 27.44
C PRO A 224 -0.95 1.40 26.57
N THR A 225 -2.01 0.79 27.11
CA THR A 225 -3.31 0.71 26.44
C THR A 225 -3.95 2.10 26.45
N THR A 226 -3.99 2.74 25.29
CA THR A 226 -4.73 4.00 25.09
C THR A 226 -6.12 3.66 24.60
N GLY A 227 -7.14 4.19 25.28
CA GLY A 227 -8.55 3.92 24.98
C GLY A 227 -8.93 4.28 23.52
N THR A 228 -9.72 3.41 22.90
CA THR A 228 -10.08 3.46 21.48
C THR A 228 -11.29 4.36 21.22
N GLN A 229 -11.13 5.35 20.36
CA GLN A 229 -12.23 6.18 19.83
C GLN A 229 -12.27 6.09 18.29
N GLY A 230 -12.35 4.85 17.73
CA GLY A 230 -12.15 4.63 16.29
C GLY A 230 -13.14 5.39 15.38
N LEU A 231 -14.43 5.20 15.55
CA LEU A 231 -15.45 5.79 14.66
C LEU A 231 -15.61 7.30 14.84
N HIS A 232 -15.54 7.78 16.09
CA HIS A 232 -15.61 9.21 16.38
C HIS A 232 -14.49 9.98 15.72
N ARG A 233 -13.25 9.45 15.74
CA ARG A 233 -12.10 10.06 15.06
C ARG A 233 -12.27 10.18 13.54
N LEU A 234 -12.92 9.19 12.89
CA LEU A 234 -13.20 9.28 11.45
C LEU A 234 -14.22 10.36 11.14
N LEU A 235 -15.30 10.47 11.94
CA LEU A 235 -16.33 11.51 11.76
C LEU A 235 -15.75 12.90 11.95
N GLU A 236 -14.90 13.10 12.94
CA GLU A 236 -14.15 14.35 13.13
C GLU A 236 -13.21 14.65 11.94
N GLY A 237 -12.52 13.62 11.40
CA GLY A 237 -11.72 13.77 10.20
C GLY A 237 -12.53 14.23 8.99
N VAL A 238 -13.72 13.68 8.78
CA VAL A 238 -14.64 14.09 7.70
C VAL A 238 -15.13 15.52 7.94
N ARG A 239 -15.51 15.87 9.19
CA ARG A 239 -15.94 17.22 9.52
C ARG A 239 -14.85 18.24 9.27
N TYR A 240 -13.63 17.96 9.72
CA TYR A 240 -12.47 18.81 9.43
C TYR A 240 -12.23 18.96 7.92
N ALA A 241 -12.20 17.84 7.19
CA ALA A 241 -11.95 17.85 5.76
C ALA A 241 -12.98 18.68 4.98
N ARG A 242 -14.26 18.66 5.39
CA ARG A 242 -15.30 19.48 4.76
C ARG A 242 -15.13 20.98 5.01
N ASN A 243 -14.48 21.36 6.10
CA ASN A 243 -14.23 22.75 6.44
C ASN A 243 -12.97 23.31 5.77
N ASP A 244 -12.04 22.46 5.32
CA ASP A 244 -10.86 22.88 4.52
C ASP A 244 -11.05 22.48 3.04
N PRO A 245 -11.24 23.45 2.13
CA PRO A 245 -11.47 23.17 0.71
C PRO A 245 -10.33 22.42 0.04
N ILE A 246 -9.09 22.57 0.50
CA ILE A 246 -7.92 21.89 -0.09
C ILE A 246 -7.90 20.44 0.36
N VAL A 247 -8.07 20.19 1.66
CA VAL A 247 -8.14 18.85 2.23
C VAL A 247 -9.30 18.08 1.57
N TRP A 248 -10.48 18.70 1.46
CA TRP A 248 -11.63 18.08 0.80
C TRP A 248 -11.34 17.72 -0.66
N ARG A 249 -10.76 18.65 -1.43
CA ARG A 249 -10.38 18.38 -2.82
C ARG A 249 -9.35 17.28 -2.95
N CYS A 250 -8.34 17.23 -2.08
CA CYS A 250 -7.36 16.14 -2.06
C CYS A 250 -8.04 14.79 -1.84
N LEU A 251 -8.97 14.70 -0.88
CA LEU A 251 -9.71 13.46 -0.60
C LEU A 251 -10.61 13.08 -1.78
N VAL A 252 -11.37 14.01 -2.35
CA VAL A 252 -12.22 13.73 -3.52
C VAL A 252 -11.37 13.26 -4.70
N VAL A 253 -10.23 13.90 -4.97
CA VAL A 253 -9.33 13.48 -6.04
C VAL A 253 -8.83 12.06 -5.83
N ILE A 254 -8.35 11.72 -4.62
CA ILE A 254 -7.83 10.36 -4.38
C ILE A 254 -8.93 9.30 -4.45
N PHE A 255 -10.12 9.55 -3.86
CA PHE A 255 -11.24 8.62 -3.93
C PHE A 255 -11.68 8.36 -5.39
N THR A 256 -11.90 9.42 -6.15
CA THR A 256 -12.34 9.31 -7.55
C THR A 256 -11.26 8.69 -8.43
N PHE A 257 -10.00 9.09 -8.25
CA PHE A 257 -8.87 8.56 -9.00
C PHE A 257 -8.67 7.05 -8.72
N SER A 258 -8.73 6.63 -7.47
CA SER A 258 -8.60 5.22 -7.10
C SER A 258 -9.77 4.37 -7.61
N LEU A 259 -10.98 4.88 -7.52
CA LEU A 259 -12.17 4.15 -7.94
C LEU A 259 -12.24 3.97 -9.46
N PHE A 260 -11.98 5.04 -10.23
CA PHE A 260 -12.20 5.04 -11.67
C PHE A 260 -10.91 4.83 -12.50
N CYS A 261 -9.74 5.21 -11.97
CA CYS A 261 -8.52 5.16 -12.76
C CYS A 261 -7.62 3.94 -12.42
N LEU A 262 -7.87 3.23 -11.32
CA LEU A 262 -7.11 2.04 -10.91
C LEU A 262 -7.66 0.69 -11.39
N PRO A 263 -8.84 0.57 -12.01
CA PRO A 263 -9.29 -0.71 -12.58
C PRO A 263 -8.26 -1.36 -13.50
N PHE A 264 -7.41 -0.59 -14.20
CA PHE A 264 -6.38 -1.15 -15.07
C PHE A 264 -5.35 -2.01 -14.33
N VAL A 265 -4.99 -1.68 -13.09
CA VAL A 265 -4.03 -2.48 -12.30
C VAL A 265 -4.68 -3.79 -11.85
N THR A 266 -5.89 -3.72 -11.34
CA THR A 266 -6.62 -4.90 -10.86
C THR A 266 -7.01 -5.83 -12.02
N GLN A 267 -7.29 -5.27 -13.20
CA GLN A 267 -7.65 -5.98 -14.43
C GLN A 267 -6.45 -6.23 -15.36
N LEU A 268 -5.22 -6.03 -14.86
CA LEU A 268 -4.01 -6.22 -15.66
C LEU A 268 -3.88 -7.62 -16.27
N PRO A 269 -4.29 -8.72 -15.59
CA PRO A 269 -4.28 -10.06 -16.21
C PRO A 269 -5.16 -10.15 -17.45
N LYS A 270 -6.36 -9.56 -17.42
CA LYS A 270 -7.28 -9.50 -18.55
C LYS A 270 -6.71 -8.64 -19.67
N ILE A 271 -6.19 -7.46 -19.36
CA ILE A 271 -5.57 -6.56 -20.34
C ILE A 271 -4.37 -7.24 -21.01
N ALA A 272 -3.53 -7.93 -20.23
CA ALA A 272 -2.37 -8.65 -20.73
C ALA A 272 -2.77 -9.77 -21.69
N GLY A 273 -3.76 -10.59 -21.32
CA GLY A 273 -4.26 -11.69 -22.15
C GLY A 273 -4.96 -11.22 -23.42
N ASP A 274 -6.01 -10.41 -23.26
CA ASP A 274 -6.92 -10.09 -24.36
C ASP A 274 -6.37 -9.01 -25.31
N SER A 275 -5.61 -8.03 -24.80
CA SER A 275 -5.16 -6.90 -25.61
C SER A 275 -3.72 -7.01 -26.08
N LEU A 276 -2.83 -7.55 -25.23
CA LEU A 276 -1.39 -7.52 -25.47
C LEU A 276 -0.83 -8.88 -25.92
N GLY A 277 -1.64 -9.95 -25.88
CA GLY A 277 -1.18 -11.31 -26.21
C GLY A 277 -0.14 -11.86 -25.20
N ILE A 278 -0.14 -11.33 -23.97
CA ILE A 278 0.76 -11.80 -22.88
C ILE A 278 -0.04 -12.76 -22.02
N ALA A 279 0.28 -14.06 -22.08
CA ALA A 279 -0.40 -15.06 -21.27
C ALA A 279 -0.23 -14.73 -19.76
N PRO A 280 -1.31 -14.75 -18.96
CA PRO A 280 -1.23 -14.50 -17.51
C PRO A 280 -0.30 -15.48 -16.79
N LYS A 281 -0.25 -16.72 -17.26
CA LYS A 281 0.69 -17.75 -16.81
C LYS A 281 2.01 -17.67 -17.58
N SER A 282 2.67 -16.51 -17.54
CA SER A 282 3.97 -16.30 -18.18
C SER A 282 4.85 -15.35 -17.38
N THR A 283 6.16 -15.50 -17.55
CA THR A 283 7.14 -14.55 -16.98
C THR A 283 6.95 -13.14 -17.54
N GLY A 284 6.50 -13.03 -18.81
CA GLY A 284 6.18 -11.74 -19.44
C GLY A 284 5.13 -10.94 -18.68
N TYR A 285 4.10 -11.59 -18.14
CA TYR A 285 3.12 -10.94 -17.27
C TYR A 285 3.76 -10.39 -15.98
N GLY A 286 4.64 -11.17 -15.34
CA GLY A 286 5.37 -10.72 -14.16
C GLY A 286 6.26 -9.51 -14.44
N VAL A 287 6.95 -9.51 -15.58
CA VAL A 287 7.76 -8.37 -16.03
C VAL A 287 6.86 -7.15 -16.29
N LEU A 288 5.69 -7.33 -16.91
CA LEU A 288 4.73 -6.24 -17.12
C LEU A 288 4.31 -5.59 -15.80
N TYR A 289 3.98 -6.40 -14.81
CA TYR A 289 3.60 -5.90 -13.47
C TYR A 289 4.78 -5.24 -12.75
N ALA A 290 6.00 -5.81 -12.87
CA ALA A 290 7.21 -5.26 -12.29
C ALA A 290 7.61 -3.92 -12.93
N MET A 291 7.40 -3.74 -14.23
CA MET A 291 7.62 -2.46 -14.91
C MET A 291 6.69 -1.37 -14.39
N PHE A 292 5.41 -1.70 -14.11
CA PHE A 292 4.52 -0.79 -13.41
C PHE A 292 5.07 -0.42 -12.02
N GLY A 293 5.49 -1.41 -11.24
CA GLY A 293 6.08 -1.20 -9.91
C GLY A 293 7.37 -0.38 -9.93
N LEU A 294 8.26 -0.64 -10.88
CA LEU A 294 9.50 0.12 -11.07
C LEU A 294 9.21 1.57 -11.44
N GLY A 295 8.27 1.79 -12.37
CA GLY A 295 7.78 3.12 -12.69
C GLY A 295 7.27 3.84 -11.45
N ALA A 296 6.48 3.15 -10.62
CA ALA A 296 5.96 3.68 -9.37
C ALA A 296 7.06 4.18 -8.42
N VAL A 297 8.15 3.42 -8.27
CA VAL A 297 9.32 3.82 -7.47
C VAL A 297 9.96 5.07 -8.04
N VAL A 298 10.24 5.09 -9.35
CA VAL A 298 10.86 6.25 -10.02
C VAL A 298 9.97 7.48 -9.89
N GLY A 299 8.66 7.34 -10.11
CA GLY A 299 7.70 8.43 -9.99
C GLY A 299 7.64 9.02 -8.59
N ALA A 300 7.55 8.17 -7.56
CA ALA A 300 7.54 8.63 -6.17
C ALA A 300 8.84 9.36 -5.79
N LEU A 301 9.99 8.79 -6.13
CA LEU A 301 11.30 9.39 -5.83
C LEU A 301 11.51 10.72 -6.57
N SER A 302 11.04 10.85 -7.82
CA SER A 302 11.21 12.05 -8.62
C SER A 302 10.59 13.29 -7.95
N ILE A 303 9.50 13.13 -7.18
CA ILE A 303 8.83 14.23 -6.48
C ILE A 303 9.69 14.83 -5.35
N GLY A 304 10.46 13.98 -4.66
CA GLY A 304 11.35 14.41 -3.57
C GLY A 304 12.74 14.85 -4.07
N THR A 305 13.12 14.49 -5.29
CA THR A 305 14.46 14.78 -5.86
C THR A 305 14.37 15.81 -6.99
N VAL A 306 14.07 15.35 -8.21
CA VAL A 306 14.05 16.16 -9.44
C VAL A 306 13.04 17.31 -9.34
N PHE A 307 11.86 17.03 -8.79
CA PHE A 307 10.78 17.99 -8.65
C PHE A 307 10.63 18.55 -7.23
N SER A 308 11.69 18.51 -6.42
CA SER A 308 11.64 18.96 -5.02
C SER A 308 11.21 20.43 -4.88
N SER A 309 11.71 21.30 -5.74
CA SER A 309 11.38 22.75 -5.78
C SER A 309 10.10 23.09 -6.54
N ALA A 310 9.53 22.14 -7.31
CA ALA A 310 8.36 22.39 -8.13
C ALA A 310 7.06 22.44 -7.30
N SER A 311 6.10 23.25 -7.73
CA SER A 311 4.77 23.34 -7.12
C SER A 311 4.04 22.00 -7.17
N LYS A 312 3.79 21.40 -6.01
CA LYS A 312 3.11 20.10 -5.91
C LYS A 312 1.67 20.13 -6.44
N PRO A 313 0.86 21.20 -6.23
CA PRO A 313 -0.42 21.37 -6.89
C PRO A 313 -0.34 21.31 -8.43
N ARG A 314 0.63 21.98 -9.03
CA ARG A 314 0.83 21.94 -10.49
C ARG A 314 1.27 20.56 -10.96
N LEU A 315 2.20 19.91 -10.23
CA LEU A 315 2.62 18.54 -10.53
C LEU A 315 1.45 17.56 -10.48
N THR A 316 0.55 17.70 -9.50
CA THR A 316 -0.67 16.87 -9.44
C THR A 316 -1.53 17.06 -10.69
N ARG A 317 -1.78 18.31 -11.11
CA ARG A 317 -2.62 18.59 -12.28
C ARG A 317 -2.02 18.06 -13.58
N TYR A 318 -0.75 18.39 -13.84
CA TYR A 318 -0.06 17.92 -15.07
C TYR A 318 0.15 16.40 -15.03
N GLY A 319 0.42 15.83 -13.85
CA GLY A 319 0.52 14.40 -13.66
C GLY A 319 -0.78 13.67 -14.00
N LEU A 320 -1.96 14.20 -13.61
CA LEU A 320 -3.26 13.62 -13.98
C LEU A 320 -3.49 13.63 -15.51
N VAL A 321 -3.08 14.69 -16.19
CA VAL A 321 -3.15 14.76 -17.68
C VAL A 321 -2.16 13.77 -18.30
N ALA A 322 -0.92 13.73 -17.84
CA ALA A 322 0.08 12.79 -18.34
C ALA A 322 -0.35 11.33 -18.10
N PHE A 323 -0.93 11.04 -16.92
CA PHE A 323 -1.52 9.73 -16.64
C PHE A 323 -2.61 9.36 -17.66
N ALA A 324 -3.52 10.29 -17.96
CA ALA A 324 -4.58 10.07 -18.95
C ALA A 324 -3.99 9.76 -20.33
N VAL A 325 -2.95 10.49 -20.76
CA VAL A 325 -2.27 10.25 -22.04
C VAL A 325 -1.63 8.86 -22.06
N PHE A 326 -0.81 8.50 -21.06
CA PHE A 326 -0.15 7.20 -21.05
C PHE A 326 -1.14 6.05 -20.89
N LEU A 327 -2.22 6.22 -20.11
CA LEU A 327 -3.27 5.22 -19.97
C LEU A 327 -4.03 5.02 -21.30
N THR A 328 -4.30 6.10 -22.04
CA THR A 328 -4.92 6.03 -23.37
C THR A 328 -4.02 5.28 -24.35
N VAL A 329 -2.72 5.60 -24.38
CA VAL A 329 -1.74 4.88 -25.18
C VAL A 329 -1.72 3.40 -24.80
N PHE A 330 -1.64 3.09 -23.51
CA PHE A 330 -1.64 1.70 -23.02
C PHE A 330 -2.90 0.94 -23.44
N GLY A 331 -4.08 1.57 -23.33
CA GLY A 331 -5.36 0.98 -23.73
C GLY A 331 -5.51 0.77 -25.25
N ALA A 332 -4.76 1.52 -26.05
CA ALA A 332 -4.75 1.39 -27.52
C ALA A 332 -3.75 0.33 -28.01
N LEU A 333 -2.78 -0.09 -27.19
CA LEU A 333 -1.77 -1.08 -27.58
C LEU A 333 -2.37 -2.46 -27.84
N ARG A 334 -1.80 -3.13 -28.86
CA ARG A 334 -2.12 -4.52 -29.22
C ARG A 334 -0.87 -5.41 -29.33
N LEU A 335 0.27 -4.86 -28.97
CA LEU A 335 1.58 -5.53 -29.02
C LEU A 335 2.18 -5.56 -27.62
N SER A 336 2.80 -6.68 -27.28
CA SER A 336 3.43 -6.87 -25.96
C SER A 336 4.66 -5.98 -25.74
N LEU A 337 5.53 -5.87 -26.75
CA LEU A 337 6.83 -5.20 -26.57
C LEU A 337 6.71 -3.72 -26.18
N PRO A 338 5.91 -2.86 -26.84
CA PRO A 338 5.75 -1.47 -26.44
C PRO A 338 4.94 -1.30 -25.13
N ALA A 339 4.22 -2.33 -24.68
CA ALA A 339 3.46 -2.25 -23.44
C ALA A 339 4.34 -2.09 -22.20
N TYR A 340 5.55 -2.69 -22.19
CA TYR A 340 6.46 -2.61 -21.05
C TYR A 340 6.94 -1.18 -20.74
N PRO A 341 7.49 -0.40 -21.67
CA PRO A 341 7.86 0.98 -21.39
C PRO A 341 6.65 1.87 -21.13
N VAL A 342 5.50 1.63 -21.77
CA VAL A 342 4.32 2.44 -21.56
C VAL A 342 3.74 2.23 -20.15
N ILE A 343 3.65 0.98 -19.68
CA ILE A 343 3.14 0.73 -18.34
C ILE A 343 4.11 1.22 -17.25
N PHE A 344 5.41 1.25 -17.52
CA PHE A 344 6.41 1.91 -16.66
C PHE A 344 6.08 3.40 -16.55
N CYS A 345 5.83 4.10 -17.65
CA CYS A 345 5.42 5.52 -17.63
C CYS A 345 4.09 5.73 -16.90
N VAL A 346 3.10 4.84 -17.10
CA VAL A 346 1.82 4.87 -16.36
C VAL A 346 2.10 4.78 -14.86
N GLY A 347 2.94 3.83 -14.43
CA GLY A 347 3.32 3.65 -13.03
C GLY A 347 4.05 4.87 -12.45
N ALA A 348 5.00 5.42 -13.20
CA ALA A 348 5.78 6.59 -12.80
C ALA A 348 4.89 7.80 -12.56
N VAL A 349 4.04 8.11 -13.53
CA VAL A 349 3.13 9.27 -13.43
C VAL A 349 2.07 9.04 -12.35
N TYR A 350 1.53 7.84 -12.24
CA TYR A 350 0.57 7.48 -11.22
C TYR A 350 1.10 7.77 -9.80
N PHE A 351 2.28 7.24 -9.47
CA PHE A 351 2.85 7.46 -8.13
C PHE A 351 3.39 8.89 -7.93
N ALA A 352 3.80 9.58 -9.00
CA ALA A 352 4.12 11.00 -8.93
C ALA A 352 2.88 11.83 -8.52
N VAL A 353 1.69 11.53 -9.08
CA VAL A 353 0.41 12.16 -8.69
C VAL A 353 0.09 11.85 -7.23
N ILE A 354 0.15 10.59 -6.82
CA ILE A 354 -0.15 10.18 -5.43
C ILE A 354 0.79 10.87 -4.43
N THR A 355 2.09 10.87 -4.70
CA THR A 355 3.10 11.49 -3.83
C THR A 355 2.93 13.00 -3.75
N SER A 356 2.67 13.67 -4.88
CA SER A 356 2.41 15.11 -4.91
C SER A 356 1.15 15.46 -4.12
N LEU A 357 0.06 14.69 -4.32
CA LEU A 357 -1.21 14.90 -3.64
C LEU A 357 -1.11 14.68 -2.14
N THR A 358 -0.39 13.61 -1.72
CA THR A 358 -0.11 13.33 -0.30
C THR A 358 0.72 14.46 0.32
N THR A 359 1.71 14.97 -0.40
CA THR A 359 2.56 16.09 0.07
C THR A 359 1.73 17.35 0.27
N VAL A 360 0.82 17.68 -0.67
CA VAL A 360 -0.09 18.83 -0.52
C VAL A 360 -0.99 18.63 0.69
N LEU A 361 -1.56 17.44 0.85
CA LEU A 361 -2.44 17.12 1.97
C LEU A 361 -1.74 17.27 3.32
N GLN A 362 -0.52 16.74 3.46
CA GLN A 362 0.20 16.71 4.74
C GLN A 362 0.85 18.04 5.12
N ARG A 363 1.13 18.89 4.13
CA ARG A 363 1.88 20.14 4.34
C ARG A 363 1.22 21.09 5.36
N ASP A 364 -0.10 21.15 5.34
CA ASP A 364 -0.87 22.16 6.05
C ASP A 364 -1.79 21.53 7.14
N LEU A 365 -1.59 20.23 7.47
CA LEU A 365 -2.36 19.54 8.51
C LEU A 365 -1.70 19.70 9.87
N ASP A 366 -2.46 20.18 10.86
CA ASP A 366 -2.08 20.14 12.26
C ASP A 366 -1.90 18.69 12.76
N ASP A 367 -0.94 18.48 13.66
CA ASP A 367 -0.65 17.15 14.22
C ASP A 367 -1.87 16.52 14.88
N ALA A 368 -2.72 17.30 15.54
CA ALA A 368 -3.95 16.86 16.19
C ALA A 368 -4.98 16.22 15.24
N VAL A 369 -5.03 16.66 13.98
CA VAL A 369 -5.99 16.18 12.97
C VAL A 369 -5.35 15.32 11.90
N ARG A 370 -4.01 15.32 11.78
CA ARG A 370 -3.24 14.59 10.75
C ARG A 370 -3.62 13.11 10.70
N GLY A 371 -3.65 12.43 11.86
CA GLY A 371 -4.01 11.02 11.92
C GLY A 371 -5.44 10.73 11.44
N LYS A 372 -6.40 11.61 11.73
CA LYS A 372 -7.81 11.48 11.34
C LYS A 372 -7.98 11.63 9.82
N VAL A 373 -7.34 12.63 9.22
CA VAL A 373 -7.39 12.88 7.78
C VAL A 373 -6.60 11.81 6.99
N MET A 374 -5.45 11.36 7.52
CA MET A 374 -4.68 10.29 6.88
C MET A 374 -5.39 8.95 6.90
N ALA A 375 -6.24 8.67 7.90
CA ALA A 375 -7.11 7.49 7.87
C ALA A 375 -8.11 7.56 6.68
N LEU A 376 -8.74 8.71 6.44
CA LEU A 376 -9.59 8.92 5.27
C LEU A 376 -8.82 8.78 3.95
N TRP A 377 -7.57 9.28 3.91
CA TRP A 377 -6.69 9.11 2.76
C TRP A 377 -6.44 7.64 2.43
N ILE A 378 -6.10 6.82 3.43
CA ILE A 378 -5.85 5.38 3.26
C ILE A 378 -7.13 4.66 2.80
N MET A 379 -8.30 5.01 3.36
CA MET A 379 -9.59 4.48 2.91
C MET A 379 -9.88 4.86 1.45
N GLY A 380 -9.59 6.10 1.05
CA GLY A 380 -9.76 6.56 -0.33
C GLY A 380 -8.81 5.89 -1.30
N PHE A 381 -7.53 5.80 -0.92
CA PHE A 381 -6.50 5.25 -1.78
C PHE A 381 -6.59 3.73 -1.93
N GLY A 382 -6.73 2.99 -0.83
CA GLY A 382 -6.71 1.52 -0.81
C GLY A 382 -8.10 0.89 -0.81
N GLY A 383 -9.04 1.50 -0.09
CA GLY A 383 -10.36 0.91 0.14
C GLY A 383 -11.31 0.98 -1.06
N THR A 384 -11.12 1.94 -1.99
CA THR A 384 -11.97 2.03 -3.20
C THR A 384 -11.48 1.18 -4.37
N VAL A 385 -10.21 0.77 -4.37
CA VAL A 385 -9.60 -0.05 -5.43
C VAL A 385 -10.37 -1.35 -5.72
N PRO A 386 -10.82 -2.12 -4.71
CA PRO A 386 -11.56 -3.36 -4.95
C PRO A 386 -12.88 -3.13 -5.69
N PHE A 387 -13.58 -2.06 -5.33
CA PHE A 387 -14.85 -1.68 -5.98
C PHE A 387 -14.62 -1.26 -7.44
N GLY A 388 -13.59 -0.44 -7.67
CA GLY A 388 -13.16 -0.08 -9.01
C GLY A 388 -12.73 -1.29 -9.83
N GLY A 389 -12.02 -2.23 -9.24
CA GLY A 389 -11.58 -3.47 -9.87
C GLY A 389 -12.75 -4.37 -10.29
N LEU A 390 -13.72 -4.59 -9.39
CA LEU A 390 -14.91 -5.38 -9.68
C LEU A 390 -15.77 -4.69 -10.75
N GLY A 391 -16.08 -3.40 -10.57
CA GLY A 391 -16.83 -2.63 -11.57
C GLY A 391 -16.10 -2.55 -12.92
N GLY A 392 -14.76 -2.36 -12.89
CA GLY A 392 -13.93 -2.36 -14.09
C GLY A 392 -13.97 -3.70 -14.84
N GLY A 393 -13.96 -4.84 -14.12
CA GLY A 393 -14.13 -6.17 -14.70
C GLY A 393 -15.44 -6.32 -15.45
N VAL A 394 -16.56 -5.96 -14.80
CA VAL A 394 -17.91 -5.98 -15.42
C VAL A 394 -17.97 -5.07 -16.64
N LEU A 395 -17.47 -3.84 -16.55
CA LEU A 395 -17.48 -2.89 -17.65
C LEU A 395 -16.58 -3.34 -18.81
N MET A 396 -15.40 -3.91 -18.54
CA MET A 396 -14.50 -4.42 -19.56
C MET A 396 -15.07 -5.66 -20.29
N GLU A 397 -15.82 -6.52 -19.61
CA GLU A 397 -16.52 -7.62 -20.27
C GLU A 397 -17.65 -7.14 -21.18
N ARG A 398 -18.38 -6.11 -20.74
CA ARG A 398 -19.55 -5.61 -21.46
C ARG A 398 -19.21 -4.68 -22.62
N PHE A 399 -18.24 -3.80 -22.43
CA PHE A 399 -17.91 -2.72 -23.37
C PHE A 399 -16.53 -2.85 -24.00
N GLY A 400 -15.71 -3.82 -23.55
CA GLY A 400 -14.33 -3.98 -23.95
C GLY A 400 -13.35 -3.17 -23.12
N ILE A 401 -12.06 -3.50 -23.24
CA ILE A 401 -10.98 -2.94 -22.42
C ILE A 401 -10.74 -1.46 -22.76
N THR A 402 -10.57 -1.15 -24.04
CA THR A 402 -10.18 0.20 -24.51
C THR A 402 -11.18 1.28 -24.09
N PRO A 403 -12.52 1.13 -24.29
CA PRO A 403 -13.47 2.13 -23.85
C PRO A 403 -13.43 2.40 -22.35
N VAL A 404 -13.26 1.36 -21.52
CA VAL A 404 -13.17 1.52 -20.07
C VAL A 404 -11.92 2.30 -19.67
N LEU A 405 -10.77 2.03 -20.29
CA LEU A 405 -9.54 2.80 -20.03
C LEU A 405 -9.64 4.24 -20.55
N LEU A 406 -10.36 4.49 -21.65
CA LEU A 406 -10.63 5.83 -22.13
C LEU A 406 -11.51 6.61 -21.14
N VAL A 407 -12.56 6.00 -20.58
CA VAL A 407 -13.36 6.62 -19.52
C VAL A 407 -12.49 6.96 -18.31
N SER A 408 -11.60 6.06 -17.90
CA SER A 408 -10.64 6.32 -16.82
C SER A 408 -9.73 7.53 -17.17
N ALA A 409 -9.26 7.62 -18.39
CA ALA A 409 -8.45 8.75 -18.84
C ALA A 409 -9.25 10.08 -18.85
N VAL A 410 -10.49 10.07 -19.31
CA VAL A 410 -11.38 11.24 -19.26
C VAL A 410 -11.63 11.69 -17.82
N VAL A 411 -11.87 10.75 -16.90
CA VAL A 411 -12.02 11.06 -15.48
C VAL A 411 -10.74 11.70 -14.92
N ALA A 412 -9.54 11.17 -15.26
CA ALA A 412 -8.28 11.75 -14.84
C ALA A 412 -8.09 13.19 -15.35
N VAL A 413 -8.46 13.47 -16.61
CA VAL A 413 -8.48 14.82 -17.17
C VAL A 413 -9.47 15.71 -16.40
N GLY A 414 -10.68 15.25 -16.15
CA GLY A 414 -11.68 15.97 -15.35
C GLY A 414 -11.17 16.32 -13.95
N LEU A 415 -10.49 15.35 -13.29
CA LEU A 415 -9.85 15.57 -12.00
C LEU A 415 -8.73 16.62 -12.07
N SER A 416 -8.00 16.75 -13.19
CA SER A 416 -6.96 17.78 -13.35
C SER A 416 -7.53 19.21 -13.29
N PHE A 417 -8.74 19.42 -13.78
CA PHE A 417 -9.45 20.69 -13.66
C PHE A 417 -10.00 20.93 -12.25
N TYR A 418 -10.46 19.87 -11.57
CA TYR A 418 -10.94 19.95 -10.21
C TYR A 418 -9.82 20.16 -9.18
N ALA A 419 -8.63 19.61 -9.42
CA ALA A 419 -7.45 19.67 -8.54
C ALA A 419 -6.80 21.07 -8.50
N ARG A 420 -7.60 22.09 -8.14
CA ARG A 420 -7.11 23.45 -7.81
C ARG A 420 -6.71 23.47 -6.35
N LEU A 421 -5.46 23.06 -6.09
CA LEU A 421 -4.91 22.84 -4.75
C LEU A 421 -4.02 24.01 -4.27
N ASP A 422 -3.98 25.10 -5.01
CA ASP A 422 -3.25 26.30 -4.62
C ASP A 422 -4.08 27.07 -3.57
N ARG A 423 -3.48 27.40 -2.41
CA ARG A 423 -4.10 28.32 -1.46
C ARG A 423 -3.99 29.75 -2.00
N PRO A 424 -5.06 30.57 -1.89
CA PRO A 424 -4.95 31.99 -2.14
C PRO A 424 -3.88 32.60 -1.22
N ALA A 425 -3.08 33.52 -1.75
CA ALA A 425 -2.07 34.23 -0.96
C ALA A 425 -2.76 34.94 0.24
N GLY A 426 -2.35 34.58 1.46
CA GLY A 426 -2.89 35.17 2.70
C GLY A 426 -3.99 34.35 3.42
N ALA A 427 -4.46 33.22 2.88
CA ALA A 427 -5.37 32.37 3.61
C ALA A 427 -4.61 31.47 4.61
N ALA A 428 -4.77 31.74 5.91
CA ALA A 428 -4.28 30.88 6.97
C ALA A 428 -5.00 29.51 6.94
N ALA A 429 -4.31 28.43 7.39
CA ALA A 429 -4.97 27.16 7.65
C ALA A 429 -6.07 27.36 8.71
N PRO A 430 -7.23 26.68 8.58
CA PRO A 430 -8.23 26.70 9.65
C PRO A 430 -7.57 26.14 10.91
N THR A 431 -7.46 26.98 11.94
CA THR A 431 -7.02 26.52 13.27
C THR A 431 -7.97 25.47 13.81
N ALA A 432 -7.45 24.47 14.51
CA ALA A 432 -8.18 23.35 15.11
C ALA A 432 -9.23 23.77 16.18
N ALA A 433 -9.53 25.05 16.32
CA ALA A 433 -10.44 25.64 17.31
C ALA A 433 -11.96 25.38 17.09
N LEU A 434 -12.33 24.41 16.23
CA LEU A 434 -13.75 24.04 16.00
C LEU A 434 -14.04 22.61 16.48
N ALA A 435 -13.38 22.14 17.53
CA ALA A 435 -13.63 20.84 18.14
C ALA A 435 -14.26 20.95 19.54
N ASP A 436 -15.13 21.95 19.76
CA ASP A 436 -16.03 22.00 20.92
C ASP A 436 -17.47 21.66 20.49
#